data_d1c342df9d03c5845116348f1280a8b2
#
_entry.id   d1c342df9d03c5845116348f1280a8b2
#
_cell.length_a   1.000
_cell.length_b   1.000
_cell.length_c   1.000
_cell.angle_alpha   90.00
_cell.angle_beta   90.00
_cell.angle_gamma   90.00
#
_symmetry.space_group_name_H-M   'P 1'
#
loop_
_entity.id
_entity.type
_entity.pdbx_description
1 polymer ?
#
loop_
_entity_poly.entity_id
_entity_poly.type
_entity_poly.pdbx_seq_one_letter_code
_entity_poly.pdbx_strand_id
1 'polypeptide(L)'
;FMSVDAILSVENGAEVHAGDVLARIPRESSKTRDITGGLPRVAELFEARKPKDFAIISESDGRVEFGKDYKTKQRIIVRPDNEDEETTEYLVPKGKHITVQEGDYVQRGDYLLDGNPVPHDILHVLGVEALAEYIVYEIQEVYRLQGVKINDKHIEVIVRQMLQKVEITDSGNTIMLIGEQVDRDEFEETNQRAIEEGKEPAKGSPVLQGITKASLQTLSLIHF
;
A
#
# COMPACT_ATOMS: atom_id res chain seq x y z
N PHE A 1 -1.32 -0.75 33.80
CA PHE A 1 -1.61 0.16 32.68
C PHE A 1 -0.74 -0.26 31.50
N MET A 2 -1.35 -0.44 30.33
CA MET A 2 -0.67 -0.74 29.08
C MET A 2 -0.48 0.57 28.27
N SER A 3 0.50 0.60 27.35
CA SER A 3 0.68 1.74 26.43
C SER A 3 -0.55 1.87 25.49
N VAL A 4 -0.75 3.07 24.97
CA VAL A 4 -1.91 3.39 24.10
C VAL A 4 -1.88 2.53 22.81
N ASP A 5 -0.69 2.11 22.37
CA ASP A 5 -0.47 1.33 21.14
C ASP A 5 -0.44 -0.19 21.37
N ALA A 6 -0.87 -0.67 22.55
CA ALA A 6 -0.91 -2.10 22.84
C ALA A 6 -2.12 -2.76 22.16
N ILE A 7 -1.87 -3.79 21.36
CA ILE A 7 -2.91 -4.60 20.70
C ILE A 7 -3.33 -5.71 21.68
N LEU A 8 -4.61 -5.73 22.05
CA LEU A 8 -5.16 -6.78 22.91
C LEU A 8 -5.41 -8.03 22.06
N SER A 9 -4.87 -9.17 22.52
CA SER A 9 -5.03 -10.48 21.86
C SER A 9 -6.15 -11.32 22.48
N VAL A 10 -6.85 -10.80 23.50
CA VAL A 10 -7.91 -11.53 24.24
C VAL A 10 -9.16 -10.67 24.36
N GLU A 11 -10.32 -11.31 24.26
CA GLU A 11 -11.62 -10.66 24.43
C GLU A 11 -12.00 -10.50 25.92
N ASN A 12 -12.94 -9.58 26.20
CA ASN A 12 -13.42 -9.37 27.55
C ASN A 12 -14.22 -10.58 28.05
N GLY A 13 -13.77 -11.19 29.14
CA GLY A 13 -14.38 -12.40 29.71
C GLY A 13 -13.80 -13.73 29.22
N ALA A 14 -12.79 -13.72 28.37
CA ALA A 14 -12.09 -14.93 27.95
C ALA A 14 -11.32 -15.57 29.13
N GLU A 15 -11.34 -16.90 29.24
CA GLU A 15 -10.50 -17.65 30.17
C GLU A 15 -9.08 -17.71 29.62
N VAL A 16 -8.09 -17.31 30.43
CA VAL A 16 -6.67 -17.31 30.06
C VAL A 16 -5.87 -18.23 30.97
N HIS A 17 -4.88 -18.89 30.43
CA HIS A 17 -3.99 -19.79 31.13
C HIS A 17 -2.58 -19.18 31.29
N ALA A 18 -1.79 -19.74 32.17
CA ALA A 18 -0.42 -19.30 32.37
C ALA A 18 0.40 -19.52 31.07
N GLY A 19 0.92 -18.43 30.50
CA GLY A 19 1.67 -18.43 29.24
C GLY A 19 0.92 -17.83 28.05
N ASP A 20 -0.38 -17.54 28.18
CA ASP A 20 -1.16 -16.93 27.12
C ASP A 20 -0.77 -15.46 26.89
N VAL A 21 -0.71 -15.06 25.63
CA VAL A 21 -0.40 -13.69 25.26
C VAL A 21 -1.63 -12.81 25.39
N LEU A 22 -1.65 -11.93 26.41
CA LEU A 22 -2.79 -11.06 26.69
C LEU A 22 -2.79 -9.81 25.82
N ALA A 23 -1.62 -9.26 25.54
CA ALA A 23 -1.46 -8.07 24.71
C ALA A 23 -0.06 -8.06 24.06
N ARG A 24 0.00 -7.49 22.89
CA ARG A 24 1.26 -7.20 22.18
C ARG A 24 1.53 -5.72 22.21
N ILE A 25 2.70 -5.36 22.61
CA ILE A 25 3.20 -4.00 22.47
C ILE A 25 4.07 -4.02 21.21
N PRO A 26 3.70 -3.31 20.13
CA PRO A 26 4.58 -3.13 19.00
C PRO A 26 5.89 -2.58 19.55
N ARG A 27 6.98 -3.34 19.53
CA ARG A 27 8.28 -2.71 19.65
C ARG A 27 8.37 -1.82 18.42
N GLU A 28 8.22 -0.52 18.61
CA GLU A 28 8.93 0.39 17.74
C GLU A 28 10.37 -0.11 17.79
N SER A 29 10.75 -0.94 16.80
CA SER A 29 12.15 -1.11 16.56
C SER A 29 12.62 0.32 16.41
N SER A 30 13.45 0.79 17.33
CA SER A 30 14.27 1.95 17.07
C SER A 30 15.04 1.53 15.82
N LYS A 31 14.36 1.70 14.65
CA LYS A 31 15.02 1.67 13.37
C LYS A 31 16.12 2.65 13.61
N THR A 32 17.34 2.15 13.81
CA THR A 32 18.53 2.93 13.55
C THR A 32 18.26 3.38 12.13
N ARG A 33 17.57 4.53 12.03
CA ARG A 33 17.23 5.15 10.73
C ARG A 33 18.60 5.49 10.21
N ASP A 34 19.12 4.53 9.46
CA ASP A 34 20.39 4.66 8.80
C ASP A 34 20.29 5.98 8.02
N ILE A 35 21.24 6.87 8.24
CA ILE A 35 21.32 8.21 7.65
C ILE A 35 21.26 8.11 6.09
N THR A 36 21.48 6.92 5.52
CA THR A 36 21.22 6.56 4.13
C THR A 36 19.76 6.72 3.68
N GLY A 37 18.82 6.89 4.61
CA GLY A 37 17.42 7.16 4.33
C GLY A 37 17.05 8.60 3.93
N GLY A 38 17.99 9.57 3.94
CA GLY A 38 17.71 10.98 3.67
C GLY A 38 17.20 11.28 2.24
N LEU A 39 17.89 12.17 1.52
CA LEU A 39 17.50 12.55 0.14
C LEU A 39 17.32 11.37 -0.83
N PRO A 40 18.11 10.28 -0.77
CA PRO A 40 17.85 9.10 -1.59
C PRO A 40 16.49 8.47 -1.36
N ARG A 41 15.98 8.49 -0.12
CA ARG A 41 14.64 7.99 0.21
C ARG A 41 13.54 8.83 -0.41
N VAL A 42 13.69 10.16 -0.40
CA VAL A 42 12.75 11.07 -1.06
C VAL A 42 12.69 10.80 -2.57
N ALA A 43 13.85 10.64 -3.21
CA ALA A 43 13.92 10.30 -4.63
C ALA A 43 13.27 8.94 -4.94
N GLU A 44 13.48 7.93 -4.08
CA GLU A 44 12.86 6.60 -4.20
C GLU A 44 11.34 6.69 -4.12
N LEU A 45 10.78 7.48 -3.18
CA LEU A 45 9.34 7.68 -3.00
C LEU A 45 8.73 8.39 -4.22
N PHE A 46 9.33 9.47 -4.70
CA PHE A 46 8.85 10.20 -5.87
C PHE A 46 8.97 9.39 -7.17
N GLU A 47 9.90 8.48 -7.27
CA GLU A 47 9.99 7.56 -8.42
C GLU A 47 9.14 6.30 -8.26
N ALA A 48 8.40 6.19 -7.15
CA ALA A 48 7.57 5.02 -6.82
C ALA A 48 8.35 3.70 -6.91
N ARG A 49 9.64 3.71 -6.53
CA ARG A 49 10.50 2.52 -6.59
C ARG A 49 10.18 1.56 -5.45
N LYS A 50 10.31 0.26 -5.76
CA LYS A 50 10.22 -0.77 -4.73
C LYS A 50 11.39 -0.66 -3.76
N PRO A 51 11.17 -0.54 -2.44
CA PRO A 51 12.22 -0.49 -1.44
C PRO A 51 13.06 -1.77 -1.45
N LYS A 52 14.37 -1.66 -1.13
CA LYS A 52 15.23 -2.85 -0.98
C LYS A 52 14.76 -3.72 0.19
N ASP A 53 14.39 -3.08 1.28
CA ASP A 53 13.83 -3.71 2.47
C ASP A 53 12.32 -3.49 2.51
N PHE A 54 11.63 -4.22 1.64
CA PHE A 54 10.19 -4.08 1.49
C PHE A 54 9.43 -4.90 2.52
N ALA A 55 8.35 -4.33 3.03
CA ALA A 55 7.32 -4.99 3.80
C ALA A 55 6.32 -5.67 2.86
N ILE A 56 5.60 -6.65 3.42
CA ILE A 56 4.41 -7.23 2.80
C ILE A 56 3.23 -6.87 3.69
N ILE A 57 2.18 -6.35 3.09
CA ILE A 57 0.92 -6.01 3.75
C ILE A 57 -0.16 -7.01 3.33
N SER A 58 -1.13 -7.26 4.22
CA SER A 58 -2.24 -8.15 3.91
C SER A 58 -3.20 -7.51 2.91
N GLU A 59 -3.60 -8.26 1.89
CA GLU A 59 -4.58 -7.84 0.89
C GLU A 59 -6.03 -8.10 1.33
N SER A 60 -6.23 -9.01 2.29
CA SER A 60 -7.54 -9.41 2.80
C SER A 60 -7.56 -9.49 4.32
N ASP A 61 -8.76 -9.39 4.89
CA ASP A 61 -9.00 -9.68 6.30
C ASP A 61 -9.02 -11.20 6.50
N GLY A 62 -8.41 -11.69 7.58
CA GLY A 62 -8.44 -13.13 7.82
C GLY A 62 -7.48 -13.62 8.88
N ARG A 63 -7.43 -14.95 9.04
CA ARG A 63 -6.51 -15.61 9.97
C ARG A 63 -5.25 -16.07 9.27
N VAL A 64 -4.13 -15.84 9.94
CA VAL A 64 -2.81 -16.23 9.45
C VAL A 64 -2.55 -17.71 9.75
N GLU A 65 -2.16 -18.44 8.72
CA GLU A 65 -1.67 -19.82 8.80
C GLU A 65 -0.27 -19.91 8.15
N PHE A 66 0.61 -20.73 8.71
CA PHE A 66 1.90 -21.01 8.08
C PHE A 66 1.82 -22.30 7.26
N GLY A 67 2.03 -22.17 5.96
CA GLY A 67 2.07 -23.30 5.05
C GLY A 67 3.44 -23.99 5.02
N LYS A 68 3.53 -25.09 4.27
CA LYS A 68 4.80 -25.77 4.04
C LYS A 68 5.78 -24.84 3.32
N ASP A 69 6.99 -24.77 3.83
CA ASP A 69 8.07 -24.01 3.20
C ASP A 69 8.32 -24.45 1.75
N TYR A 70 8.50 -23.47 0.88
CA TYR A 70 8.87 -23.73 -0.52
C TYR A 70 10.31 -23.30 -0.76
N LYS A 71 11.22 -24.28 -0.87
CA LYS A 71 12.68 -24.04 -1.06
C LYS A 71 13.24 -23.12 0.05
N THR A 72 13.64 -21.90 -0.35
CA THR A 72 14.22 -20.87 0.54
C THR A 72 13.20 -19.86 1.04
N LYS A 73 11.90 -20.07 0.76
CA LYS A 73 10.82 -19.17 1.15
C LYS A 73 9.89 -19.82 2.15
N GLN A 74 9.42 -19.05 3.10
CA GLN A 74 8.36 -19.41 4.03
C GLN A 74 7.02 -18.97 3.43
N ARG A 75 5.99 -19.83 3.57
CA ARG A 75 4.66 -19.55 3.07
C ARG A 75 3.78 -19.04 4.20
N ILE A 76 3.21 -17.86 4.02
CA ILE A 76 2.17 -17.29 4.89
C ILE A 76 0.87 -17.33 4.11
N ILE A 77 -0.18 -17.82 4.72
CA ILE A 77 -1.50 -17.94 4.14
C ILE A 77 -2.44 -17.10 5.00
N VAL A 78 -3.19 -16.21 4.38
CA VAL A 78 -4.26 -15.47 5.03
C VAL A 78 -5.57 -16.08 4.55
N ARG A 79 -6.32 -16.66 5.49
CA ARG A 79 -7.61 -17.28 5.22
C ARG A 79 -8.71 -16.34 5.69
N PRO A 80 -9.54 -15.81 4.77
CA PRO A 80 -10.71 -15.03 5.14
C PRO A 80 -11.70 -15.81 6.00
N ASP A 81 -12.45 -15.11 6.85
CA ASP A 81 -13.54 -15.74 7.61
C ASP A 81 -14.75 -16.08 6.71
N ASN A 82 -14.89 -15.42 5.55
CA ASN A 82 -15.90 -15.71 4.54
C ASN A 82 -15.41 -16.79 3.58
N GLU A 83 -16.14 -17.89 3.47
CA GLU A 83 -15.82 -19.02 2.56
C GLU A 83 -15.87 -18.63 1.08
N ASP A 84 -16.53 -17.52 0.72
CA ASP A 84 -16.65 -17.01 -0.65
C ASP A 84 -15.42 -16.19 -1.12
N GLU A 85 -14.52 -15.83 -0.22
CA GLU A 85 -13.31 -15.07 -0.53
C GLU A 85 -12.12 -16.02 -0.75
N GLU A 86 -11.28 -15.67 -1.75
CA GLU A 86 -10.11 -16.46 -2.07
C GLU A 86 -9.02 -16.33 -0.99
N THR A 87 -8.43 -17.46 -0.63
CA THR A 87 -7.29 -17.52 0.29
C THR A 87 -6.05 -16.90 -0.36
N THR A 88 -5.41 -15.94 0.29
CA THR A 88 -4.23 -15.26 -0.24
C THR A 88 -2.94 -15.89 0.30
N GLU A 89 -2.01 -16.23 -0.58
CA GLU A 89 -0.72 -16.83 -0.24
C GLU A 89 0.45 -15.87 -0.48
N TYR A 90 1.29 -15.71 0.54
CA TYR A 90 2.51 -14.88 0.48
C TYR A 90 3.76 -15.74 0.63
N LEU A 91 4.72 -15.56 -0.28
CA LEU A 91 6.01 -16.26 -0.25
C LEU A 91 7.12 -15.31 0.24
N VAL A 92 7.48 -15.45 1.51
CA VAL A 92 8.44 -14.60 2.21
C VAL A 92 9.84 -15.26 2.20
N PRO A 93 10.92 -14.55 1.85
CA PRO A 93 12.27 -15.09 1.96
C PRO A 93 12.62 -15.43 3.42
N LYS A 94 13.27 -16.59 3.65
CA LYS A 94 13.79 -16.95 4.97
C LYS A 94 14.82 -15.92 5.44
N GLY A 95 14.73 -15.52 6.70
CA GLY A 95 15.61 -14.52 7.30
C GLY A 95 15.03 -13.10 7.40
N LYS A 96 13.84 -12.88 6.86
CA LYS A 96 13.06 -11.66 7.12
C LYS A 96 12.26 -11.80 8.41
N HIS A 97 12.08 -10.68 9.11
CA HIS A 97 11.30 -10.66 10.34
C HIS A 97 9.80 -10.64 10.01
N ILE A 98 9.09 -11.72 10.40
CA ILE A 98 7.64 -11.83 10.28
C ILE A 98 7.02 -11.22 11.53
N THR A 99 6.04 -10.34 11.35
CA THR A 99 5.38 -9.58 12.42
C THR A 99 4.19 -10.32 13.03
N VAL A 100 3.68 -11.34 12.33
CA VAL A 100 2.49 -12.10 12.71
C VAL A 100 2.83 -13.51 13.15
N GLN A 101 1.94 -14.13 13.93
CA GLN A 101 2.05 -15.53 14.36
C GLN A 101 0.90 -16.37 13.80
N GLU A 102 1.05 -17.70 13.87
CA GLU A 102 0.00 -18.62 13.47
C GLU A 102 -1.27 -18.40 14.30
N GLY A 103 -2.41 -18.29 13.61
CA GLY A 103 -3.70 -18.05 14.23
C GLY A 103 -4.03 -16.57 14.50
N ASP A 104 -3.11 -15.63 14.25
CA ASP A 104 -3.42 -14.21 14.39
C ASP A 104 -4.47 -13.77 13.37
N TYR A 105 -5.35 -12.88 13.80
CA TYR A 105 -6.25 -12.18 12.88
C TYR A 105 -5.60 -10.93 12.37
N VAL A 106 -5.57 -10.76 11.05
CA VAL A 106 -5.04 -9.59 10.37
C VAL A 106 -6.14 -8.92 9.55
N GLN A 107 -6.05 -7.60 9.48
CA GLN A 107 -6.91 -6.79 8.65
C GLN A 107 -6.19 -6.39 7.37
N ARG A 108 -6.94 -6.01 6.36
CA ARG A 108 -6.43 -5.48 5.11
C ARG A 108 -5.53 -4.27 5.38
N GLY A 109 -4.27 -4.36 4.93
CA GLY A 109 -3.24 -3.35 5.19
C GLY A 109 -2.32 -3.63 6.36
N ASP A 110 -2.59 -4.64 7.20
CA ASP A 110 -1.70 -5.03 8.29
C ASP A 110 -0.38 -5.59 7.76
N TYR A 111 0.69 -5.32 8.49
CA TYR A 111 2.04 -5.77 8.12
C TYR A 111 2.23 -7.25 8.46
N LEU A 112 2.44 -8.07 7.45
CA LEU A 112 2.87 -9.48 7.60
C LEU A 112 4.38 -9.59 7.74
N LEU A 113 5.12 -8.66 7.15
CA LEU A 113 6.57 -8.61 7.13
C LEU A 113 7.05 -7.21 7.51
N ASP A 114 8.05 -7.13 8.38
CA ASP A 114 8.68 -5.85 8.75
C ASP A 114 9.46 -5.24 7.58
N GLY A 115 9.38 -3.93 7.46
CA GLY A 115 10.06 -3.18 6.39
C GLY A 115 9.29 -1.93 5.95
N ASN A 116 9.66 -1.41 4.78
CA ASN A 116 8.96 -0.30 4.15
C ASN A 116 7.90 -0.84 3.17
N PRO A 117 6.63 -0.46 3.29
CA PRO A 117 5.61 -0.94 2.37
C PRO A 117 5.88 -0.45 0.95
N VAL A 118 5.53 -1.27 -0.03
CA VAL A 118 5.65 -0.90 -1.44
C VAL A 118 4.51 0.06 -1.79
N PRO A 119 4.79 1.25 -2.35
CA PRO A 119 3.73 2.22 -2.65
C PRO A 119 2.62 1.66 -3.55
N HIS A 120 2.94 0.78 -4.50
CA HIS A 120 1.96 0.14 -5.36
C HIS A 120 1.02 -0.80 -4.60
N ASP A 121 1.55 -1.52 -3.60
CA ASP A 121 0.74 -2.42 -2.77
C ASP A 121 -0.22 -1.60 -1.89
N ILE A 122 0.24 -0.45 -1.34
CA ILE A 122 -0.62 0.48 -0.60
C ILE A 122 -1.77 0.99 -1.49
N LEU A 123 -1.47 1.38 -2.74
CA LEU A 123 -2.48 1.85 -3.67
C LEU A 123 -3.54 0.78 -3.95
N HIS A 124 -3.07 -0.45 -4.18
CA HIS A 124 -3.95 -1.58 -4.51
C HIS A 124 -4.82 -2.00 -3.32
N VAL A 125 -4.22 -2.05 -2.13
CA VAL A 125 -4.87 -2.56 -0.91
C VAL A 125 -5.70 -1.49 -0.21
N LEU A 126 -5.12 -0.31 0.03
CA LEU A 126 -5.71 0.74 0.87
C LEU A 126 -6.26 1.93 0.07
N GLY A 127 -5.92 2.03 -1.21
CA GLY A 127 -6.42 3.07 -2.11
C GLY A 127 -5.57 4.35 -2.15
N VAL A 128 -6.11 5.34 -2.87
CA VAL A 128 -5.40 6.57 -3.23
C VAL A 128 -5.10 7.46 -2.01
N GLU A 129 -6.06 7.59 -1.10
CA GLU A 129 -5.94 8.46 0.09
C GLU A 129 -4.82 7.98 1.01
N ALA A 130 -4.85 6.70 1.39
CA ALA A 130 -3.82 6.10 2.24
C ALA A 130 -2.42 6.17 1.62
N LEU A 131 -2.31 5.98 0.30
CA LEU A 131 -1.05 6.15 -0.40
C LEU A 131 -0.56 7.60 -0.35
N ALA A 132 -1.44 8.57 -0.57
CA ALA A 132 -1.07 9.99 -0.52
C ALA A 132 -0.58 10.40 0.87
N GLU A 133 -1.30 10.00 1.92
CA GLU A 133 -0.89 10.22 3.31
C GLU A 133 0.47 9.58 3.62
N TYR A 134 0.66 8.33 3.19
CA TYR A 134 1.92 7.63 3.38
C TYR A 134 3.10 8.35 2.73
N ILE A 135 2.98 8.75 1.45
CA ILE A 135 4.07 9.44 0.73
C ILE A 135 4.37 10.79 1.39
N VAL A 136 3.33 11.57 1.73
CA VAL A 136 3.50 12.89 2.39
C VAL A 136 4.19 12.70 3.74
N TYR A 137 3.73 11.75 4.55
CA TYR A 137 4.31 11.47 5.86
C TYR A 137 5.78 11.07 5.78
N GLU A 138 6.13 10.10 4.93
CA GLU A 138 7.51 9.60 4.78
C GLU A 138 8.47 10.70 4.29
N ILE A 139 8.03 11.54 3.34
CA ILE A 139 8.84 12.65 2.85
C ILE A 139 9.01 13.73 3.93
N GLN A 140 7.94 14.08 4.64
CA GLN A 140 8.01 15.05 5.73
C GLN A 140 8.94 14.59 6.86
N GLU A 141 8.93 13.31 7.20
CA GLU A 141 9.85 12.76 8.20
C GLU A 141 11.31 12.96 7.80
N VAL A 142 11.66 12.71 6.53
CA VAL A 142 13.02 12.96 6.03
C VAL A 142 13.41 14.43 6.17
N TYR A 143 12.53 15.36 5.78
CA TYR A 143 12.80 16.79 5.88
C TYR A 143 12.85 17.28 7.33
N ARG A 144 11.96 16.79 8.20
CA ARG A 144 11.96 17.11 9.64
C ARG A 144 13.25 16.67 10.32
N LEU A 145 13.77 15.49 9.99
CA LEU A 145 15.06 15.01 10.51
C LEU A 145 16.24 15.89 10.10
N GLN A 146 16.14 16.59 8.97
CA GLN A 146 17.13 17.55 8.50
C GLN A 146 16.87 18.99 8.99
N GLY A 147 15.86 19.20 9.83
CA GLY A 147 15.49 20.52 10.35
C GLY A 147 14.80 21.44 9.34
N VAL A 148 14.39 20.92 8.19
CA VAL A 148 13.73 21.67 7.12
C VAL A 148 12.21 21.55 7.29
N LYS A 149 11.52 22.70 7.36
CA LYS A 149 10.06 22.78 7.43
C LYS A 149 9.50 23.05 6.04
N ILE A 150 8.73 22.11 5.52
CA ILE A 150 8.02 22.23 4.23
C ILE A 150 6.53 22.07 4.50
N ASN A 151 5.69 22.80 3.77
CA ASN A 151 4.25 22.61 3.82
C ASN A 151 3.86 21.38 2.98
N ASP A 152 2.94 20.57 3.50
CA ASP A 152 2.46 19.33 2.87
C ASP A 152 1.95 19.58 1.44
N LYS A 153 1.36 20.73 1.18
CA LYS A 153 0.82 21.11 -0.14
C LYS A 153 1.85 21.06 -1.28
N HIS A 154 3.13 21.28 -0.99
CA HIS A 154 4.18 21.16 -2.00
C HIS A 154 4.40 19.69 -2.41
N ILE A 155 4.23 18.76 -1.46
CA ILE A 155 4.34 17.32 -1.71
C ILE A 155 3.05 16.80 -2.35
N GLU A 156 1.89 17.21 -1.83
CA GLU A 156 0.57 16.83 -2.33
C GLU A 156 0.39 17.15 -3.83
N VAL A 157 0.88 18.31 -4.28
CA VAL A 157 0.84 18.70 -5.71
C VAL A 157 1.60 17.69 -6.59
N ILE A 158 2.75 17.19 -6.11
CA ILE A 158 3.56 16.20 -6.84
C ILE A 158 2.84 14.85 -6.83
N VAL A 159 2.36 14.41 -5.66
CA VAL A 159 1.63 13.14 -5.51
C VAL A 159 0.39 13.11 -6.40
N ARG A 160 -0.34 14.22 -6.50
CA ARG A 160 -1.48 14.34 -7.42
C ARG A 160 -1.08 14.06 -8.87
N GLN A 161 0.08 14.55 -9.33
CA GLN A 161 0.58 14.29 -10.67
C GLN A 161 1.01 12.82 -10.86
N MET A 162 1.54 12.19 -9.81
CA MET A 162 1.90 10.77 -9.81
C MET A 162 0.67 9.85 -9.93
N LEU A 163 -0.50 10.31 -9.50
CA LEU A 163 -1.78 9.58 -9.47
C LEU A 163 -2.78 10.07 -10.53
N GLN A 164 -2.30 10.79 -11.54
CA GLN A 164 -3.16 11.39 -12.57
C GLN A 164 -3.76 10.36 -13.54
N LYS A 165 -3.12 9.21 -13.71
CA LYS A 165 -3.52 8.20 -14.69
C LYS A 165 -4.38 7.08 -14.08
N VAL A 166 -5.32 6.61 -14.91
CA VAL A 166 -6.18 5.45 -14.63
C VAL A 166 -5.94 4.45 -15.75
N GLU A 167 -5.75 3.18 -15.40
CA GLU A 167 -5.68 2.07 -16.35
C GLU A 167 -7.06 1.45 -16.52
N ILE A 168 -7.51 1.32 -17.75
CA ILE A 168 -8.83 0.78 -18.09
C ILE A 168 -8.82 -0.74 -17.90
N THR A 169 -9.62 -1.25 -16.98
CA THR A 169 -9.79 -2.69 -16.73
C THR A 169 -10.95 -3.28 -17.51
N ASP A 170 -11.98 -2.48 -17.77
CA ASP A 170 -13.16 -2.88 -18.55
C ASP A 170 -13.64 -1.66 -19.35
N SER A 171 -13.79 -1.80 -20.65
CA SER A 171 -14.19 -0.69 -21.53
C SER A 171 -15.68 -0.35 -21.45
N GLY A 172 -16.52 -1.25 -20.92
CA GLY A 172 -17.96 -1.08 -20.97
C GLY A 172 -18.43 -0.79 -22.41
N ASN A 173 -19.32 0.19 -22.55
CA ASN A 173 -19.80 0.68 -23.85
C ASN A 173 -19.13 2.00 -24.27
N THR A 174 -17.91 2.27 -23.78
CA THR A 174 -17.14 3.46 -24.13
C THR A 174 -16.16 3.19 -25.27
N ILE A 175 -15.49 4.25 -25.76
CA ILE A 175 -14.45 4.17 -26.79
C ILE A 175 -13.06 3.82 -26.24
N MET A 176 -12.92 3.68 -24.92
CA MET A 176 -11.65 3.39 -24.25
C MET A 176 -11.22 1.95 -24.48
N LEU A 177 -9.91 1.73 -24.55
CA LEU A 177 -9.34 0.39 -24.75
C LEU A 177 -8.88 -0.22 -23.43
N ILE A 178 -9.10 -1.52 -23.24
CA ILE A 178 -8.63 -2.26 -22.08
C ILE A 178 -7.09 -2.23 -22.04
N GLY A 179 -6.53 -1.88 -20.87
CA GLY A 179 -5.08 -1.71 -20.64
C GLY A 179 -4.53 -0.34 -21.06
N GLU A 180 -5.37 0.56 -21.59
CA GLU A 180 -4.97 1.93 -21.88
C GLU A 180 -4.86 2.74 -20.58
N GLN A 181 -3.85 3.64 -20.52
CA GLN A 181 -3.66 4.58 -19.42
C GLN A 181 -4.13 5.98 -19.86
N VAL A 182 -5.28 6.38 -19.36
CA VAL A 182 -5.92 7.66 -19.68
C VAL A 182 -5.80 8.64 -18.52
N ASP A 183 -5.98 9.92 -18.78
CA ASP A 183 -6.08 10.92 -17.72
C ASP A 183 -7.36 10.71 -16.92
N ARG A 184 -7.27 10.92 -15.62
CA ARG A 184 -8.40 10.75 -14.70
C ARG A 184 -9.59 11.63 -15.10
N ASP A 185 -9.33 12.87 -15.47
CA ASP A 185 -10.37 13.81 -15.88
C ASP A 185 -11.07 13.32 -17.16
N GLU A 186 -10.33 12.82 -18.15
CA GLU A 186 -10.84 12.24 -19.38
C GLU A 186 -11.67 10.97 -19.11
N PHE A 187 -11.22 10.12 -18.20
CA PHE A 187 -11.94 8.93 -17.77
C PHE A 187 -13.28 9.30 -17.12
N GLU A 188 -13.27 10.26 -16.20
CA GLU A 188 -14.48 10.72 -15.50
C GLU A 188 -15.48 11.36 -16.49
N GLU A 189 -14.99 12.21 -17.42
CA GLU A 189 -15.82 12.88 -18.44
C GLU A 189 -16.48 11.89 -19.42
N THR A 190 -15.69 10.90 -19.87
CA THR A 190 -16.20 9.88 -20.79
C THR A 190 -17.23 8.98 -20.12
N ASN A 191 -17.00 8.60 -18.87
CA ASN A 191 -17.95 7.83 -18.09
C ASN A 191 -19.23 8.61 -17.80
N GLN A 192 -19.12 9.90 -17.49
CA GLN A 192 -20.29 10.75 -17.28
C GLN A 192 -21.16 10.82 -18.53
N ARG A 193 -20.55 11.00 -19.72
CA ARG A 193 -21.28 10.98 -21.00
C ARG A 193 -21.95 9.62 -21.28
N ALA A 194 -21.23 8.51 -20.98
CA ALA A 194 -21.80 7.17 -21.15
C ALA A 194 -23.03 6.96 -20.27
N ILE A 195 -22.99 7.41 -19.02
CA ILE A 195 -24.11 7.32 -18.07
C ILE A 195 -25.30 8.17 -18.57
N GLU A 196 -25.05 9.40 -19.05
CA GLU A 196 -26.09 10.29 -19.59
C GLU A 196 -26.77 9.71 -20.82
N GLU A 197 -26.03 8.94 -21.63
CA GLU A 197 -26.55 8.22 -22.79
C GLU A 197 -27.22 6.87 -22.45
N GLY A 198 -27.24 6.48 -21.14
CA GLY A 198 -27.79 5.20 -20.68
C GLY A 198 -26.93 3.99 -21.07
N LYS A 199 -25.64 4.20 -21.32
CA LYS A 199 -24.64 3.17 -21.63
C LYS A 199 -23.89 2.73 -20.38
N GLU A 200 -23.26 1.55 -20.43
CA GLU A 200 -22.41 1.05 -19.37
C GLU A 200 -21.07 1.80 -19.36
N PRO A 201 -20.67 2.43 -18.21
CA PRO A 201 -19.41 3.14 -18.11
C PRO A 201 -18.22 2.19 -18.08
N ALA A 202 -17.04 2.69 -18.45
CA ALA A 202 -15.79 1.95 -18.31
C ALA A 202 -15.38 1.82 -16.85
N LYS A 203 -14.70 0.72 -16.50
CA LYS A 203 -14.08 0.51 -15.19
C LYS A 203 -12.56 0.69 -15.32
N GLY A 204 -11.95 1.29 -14.32
CA GLY A 204 -10.51 1.51 -14.30
C GLY A 204 -9.95 1.49 -12.88
N SER A 205 -8.66 1.22 -12.77
CA SER A 205 -7.92 1.28 -11.52
C SER A 205 -6.90 2.42 -11.55
N PRO A 206 -6.69 3.15 -10.45
CA PRO A 206 -5.69 4.21 -10.38
C PRO A 206 -4.29 3.62 -10.54
N VAL A 207 -3.42 4.35 -11.25
CA VAL A 207 -2.02 3.95 -11.50
C VAL A 207 -1.09 4.93 -10.81
N LEU A 208 -0.13 4.40 -10.05
CA LEU A 208 0.94 5.20 -9.49
C LEU A 208 2.12 5.26 -10.48
N GLN A 209 2.50 6.45 -10.87
CA GLN A 209 3.66 6.71 -11.74
C GLN A 209 4.74 7.47 -11.00
N GLY A 210 6.01 7.10 -11.22
CA GLY A 210 7.12 7.94 -10.80
C GLY A 210 7.14 9.28 -11.54
N ILE A 211 7.73 10.31 -10.91
CA ILE A 211 7.76 11.68 -11.48
C ILE A 211 8.39 11.74 -12.87
N THR A 212 9.41 10.93 -13.12
CA THR A 212 10.07 10.88 -14.44
C THR A 212 9.09 10.38 -15.51
N LYS A 213 8.36 9.30 -15.24
CA LYS A 213 7.38 8.76 -16.18
C LYS A 213 6.20 9.71 -16.37
N ALA A 214 5.69 10.27 -15.27
CA ALA A 214 4.59 11.23 -15.29
C ALA A 214 4.93 12.47 -16.13
N SER A 215 6.13 13.03 -15.97
CA SER A 215 6.56 14.21 -16.74
C SER A 215 6.79 13.90 -18.22
N LEU A 216 7.25 12.72 -18.59
CA LEU A 216 7.40 12.32 -20.00
C LEU A 216 6.07 12.10 -20.72
N GLN A 217 5.02 11.79 -19.99
CA GLN A 217 3.68 11.59 -20.55
C GLN A 217 2.82 12.88 -20.61
N THR A 218 3.28 13.97 -20.03
CA THR A 218 2.58 15.26 -20.14
C THR A 218 2.82 15.89 -21.50
N LEU A 219 1.76 16.44 -22.10
CA LEU A 219 1.79 17.12 -23.42
C LEU A 219 2.84 18.21 -23.53
N SER A 220 3.31 18.80 -22.42
CA SER A 220 4.33 19.85 -22.41
C SER A 220 5.71 19.43 -22.91
N LEU A 221 6.01 18.12 -22.90
CA LEU A 221 7.29 17.58 -23.39
C LEU A 221 7.23 17.02 -24.82
N ILE A 222 6.02 16.91 -25.40
CA ILE A 222 5.83 16.44 -26.77
C ILE A 222 6.02 17.58 -27.80
N HIS A 223 6.08 18.83 -27.35
CA HIS A 223 6.21 20.02 -28.19
C HIS A 223 7.61 20.66 -28.24
N PHE A 224 8.65 19.91 -27.83
CA PHE A 224 10.04 20.33 -28.02
C PHE A 224 10.76 19.43 -29.02
#